data_3e72cee3ae53124c259bcd3d562be532
#
_entry.id   3e72cee3ae53124c259bcd3d562be532
#
_cell.length_a   1.000
_cell.length_b   1.000
_cell.length_c   1.000
_cell.angle_alpha   90.00
_cell.angle_beta   90.00
_cell.angle_gamma   90.00
#
_symmetry.space_group_name_H-M   'P 1'
#
loop_
_entity.id
_entity.type
_entity.pdbx_description
1 polymer ?
#
loop_
_entity_poly.entity_id
_entity_poly.type
_entity_poly.pdbx_seq_one_letter_code
_entity_poly.pdbx_strand_id
1 'polypeptide(L)'
;MTSTYTSYRLISQDIGKSLERVSKQPDVARETEYYRAKIGDVKSIDDFMADTRLYNYALKAHGLEDMAYAKAFIRKVLTEGATDKNAFANKLSDSRYTDFAKSLNFADLGAAATSVDAAQSGVITKYTRQTLEQEAGDDNTGVRLALYFERKAPTIKSGLDFLADDALAQVFRTAYNLPDEFAGADVEKQAALIEKTIDVKDLQDPEKVGKLLERFTIMWEMQNPSTTYDPLAVFGSSSGYGISADLLISINSLKLGGK
;
A
#
# COMPACT_ATOMS: atom_id res chain seq x y z
N MET A 1 2.36 21.19 -4.58
CA MET A 1 1.96 19.80 -4.19
C MET A 1 1.65 19.79 -2.70
N THR A 2 0.67 19.02 -2.28
CA THR A 2 0.41 18.78 -0.85
C THR A 2 1.47 17.82 -0.29
N SER A 3 1.86 17.98 0.99
CA SER A 3 2.81 17.04 1.62
C SER A 3 2.24 15.63 1.72
N THR A 4 3.11 14.63 1.79
CA THR A 4 2.74 13.23 1.98
C THR A 4 1.80 13.05 3.17
N TYR A 5 2.11 13.69 4.30
CA TYR A 5 1.26 13.67 5.49
C TYR A 5 -0.13 14.26 5.24
N THR A 6 -0.19 15.45 4.61
CA THR A 6 -1.46 16.11 4.33
C THR A 6 -2.33 15.27 3.41
N SER A 7 -1.76 14.72 2.33
CA SER A 7 -2.47 13.86 1.38
C SER A 7 -3.00 12.59 2.04
N TYR A 8 -2.17 11.93 2.86
CA TYR A 8 -2.59 10.78 3.65
C TYR A 8 -3.75 11.14 4.60
N ARG A 9 -3.63 12.24 5.36
CA ARG A 9 -4.67 12.67 6.31
C ARG A 9 -5.99 13.01 5.65
N LEU A 10 -5.98 13.67 4.49
CA LEU A 10 -7.20 13.98 3.73
C LEU A 10 -7.97 12.72 3.32
N ILE A 11 -7.26 11.64 2.98
CA ILE A 11 -7.88 10.38 2.60
C ILE A 11 -8.32 9.58 3.83
N SER A 12 -7.45 9.43 4.84
CA SER A 12 -7.69 8.58 6.01
C SER A 12 -8.71 9.17 6.98
N GLN A 13 -8.83 10.51 7.07
CA GLN A 13 -9.77 11.17 7.97
C GLN A 13 -11.23 10.81 7.67
N ASP A 14 -11.58 10.60 6.40
CA ASP A 14 -12.88 10.10 5.97
C ASP A 14 -12.68 9.05 4.87
N ILE A 15 -12.19 7.90 5.28
CA ILE A 15 -11.93 6.78 4.37
C ILE A 15 -13.20 6.30 3.67
N GLY A 16 -14.36 6.36 4.35
CA GLY A 16 -15.65 5.99 3.80
C GLY A 16 -16.01 6.85 2.58
N LYS A 17 -15.89 8.17 2.71
CA LYS A 17 -16.14 9.11 1.62
C LYS A 17 -15.13 8.95 0.47
N SER A 18 -13.87 8.69 0.80
CA SER A 18 -12.83 8.43 -0.20
C SER A 18 -13.13 7.18 -1.01
N LEU A 19 -13.55 6.09 -0.36
CA LEU A 19 -13.98 4.85 -1.01
C LEU A 19 -15.25 5.05 -1.86
N GLU A 20 -16.23 5.81 -1.35
CA GLU A 20 -17.44 6.14 -2.09
C GLU A 20 -17.12 6.92 -3.37
N ARG A 21 -16.21 7.88 -3.31
CA ARG A 21 -15.73 8.62 -4.50
C ARG A 21 -15.14 7.68 -5.54
N VAL A 22 -14.25 6.77 -5.13
CA VAL A 22 -13.62 5.80 -6.04
C VAL A 22 -14.65 4.84 -6.62
N SER A 23 -15.58 4.33 -5.81
CA SER A 23 -16.61 3.39 -6.28
C SER A 23 -17.55 3.99 -7.34
N LYS A 24 -17.69 5.33 -7.38
CA LYS A 24 -18.52 6.05 -8.36
C LYS A 24 -17.79 6.41 -9.64
N GLN A 25 -16.50 6.16 -9.75
CA GLN A 25 -15.77 6.37 -11.00
C GLN A 25 -16.30 5.45 -12.09
N PRO A 26 -16.46 5.92 -13.34
CA PRO A 26 -17.16 5.18 -14.39
C PRO A 26 -16.54 3.81 -14.71
N ASP A 27 -15.22 3.70 -14.68
CA ASP A 27 -14.47 2.46 -14.90
C ASP A 27 -14.61 1.51 -13.71
N VAL A 28 -14.43 2.01 -12.48
CA VAL A 28 -14.61 1.22 -11.25
C VAL A 28 -16.03 0.70 -11.12
N ALA A 29 -17.02 1.55 -11.35
CA ALA A 29 -18.44 1.17 -11.29
C ALA A 29 -18.77 0.09 -12.32
N ARG A 30 -18.31 0.25 -13.57
CA ARG A 30 -18.53 -0.72 -14.66
C ARG A 30 -17.90 -2.09 -14.37
N GLU A 31 -16.65 -2.10 -13.87
CA GLU A 31 -15.97 -3.36 -13.53
C GLU A 31 -16.64 -4.04 -12.33
N THR A 32 -17.04 -3.26 -11.33
CA THR A 32 -17.74 -3.75 -10.14
C THR A 32 -19.12 -4.31 -10.48
N GLU A 33 -19.88 -3.64 -11.36
CA GLU A 33 -21.18 -4.12 -11.82
C GLU A 33 -21.04 -5.45 -12.57
N TYR A 34 -20.04 -5.56 -13.46
CA TYR A 34 -19.75 -6.80 -14.16
C TYR A 34 -19.42 -7.93 -13.18
N TYR A 35 -18.50 -7.68 -12.24
CA TYR A 35 -18.12 -8.67 -11.23
C TYR A 35 -19.34 -9.15 -10.44
N ARG A 36 -20.14 -8.22 -9.93
CA ARG A 36 -21.36 -8.52 -9.16
C ARG A 36 -22.36 -9.35 -9.94
N ALA A 37 -22.56 -9.04 -11.21
CA ALA A 37 -23.50 -9.73 -12.06
C ALA A 37 -23.08 -11.16 -12.42
N LYS A 38 -21.76 -11.44 -12.47
CA LYS A 38 -21.22 -12.67 -13.02
C LYS A 38 -20.63 -13.63 -12.00
N ILE A 39 -20.13 -13.14 -10.86
CA ILE A 39 -19.43 -14.01 -9.91
C ILE A 39 -20.32 -15.14 -9.36
N GLY A 40 -21.60 -14.90 -9.15
CA GLY A 40 -22.53 -15.90 -8.64
C GLY A 40 -22.79 -17.09 -9.60
N ASP A 41 -22.53 -16.91 -10.90
CA ASP A 41 -22.70 -17.95 -11.93
C ASP A 41 -21.50 -18.90 -12.01
N VAL A 42 -20.34 -18.51 -11.48
CA VAL A 42 -19.10 -19.28 -11.46
C VAL A 42 -19.22 -20.46 -10.50
N LYS A 43 -19.00 -21.69 -10.96
CA LYS A 43 -19.14 -22.90 -10.14
C LYS A 43 -17.82 -23.69 -9.97
N SER A 44 -16.80 -23.31 -10.73
CA SER A 44 -15.50 -23.99 -10.70
C SER A 44 -14.35 -22.99 -10.85
N ILE A 45 -13.13 -23.44 -10.52
CA ILE A 45 -11.90 -22.67 -10.79
C ILE A 45 -11.72 -22.48 -12.30
N ASP A 46 -12.16 -23.46 -13.13
CA ASP A 46 -12.07 -23.36 -14.58
C ASP A 46 -12.97 -22.25 -15.10
N ASP A 47 -14.22 -22.17 -14.65
CA ASP A 47 -15.16 -21.10 -15.00
C ASP A 47 -14.61 -19.74 -14.60
N PHE A 48 -14.06 -19.64 -13.37
CA PHE A 48 -13.48 -18.41 -12.86
C PHE A 48 -12.30 -17.93 -13.71
N MET A 49 -11.40 -18.85 -14.08
CA MET A 49 -10.19 -18.52 -14.84
C MET A 49 -10.44 -18.32 -16.33
N ALA A 50 -11.56 -18.83 -16.85
CA ALA A 50 -12.00 -18.63 -18.23
C ALA A 50 -12.51 -17.20 -18.45
N ASP A 51 -13.18 -16.62 -17.45
CA ASP A 51 -13.58 -15.21 -17.51
C ASP A 51 -12.42 -14.31 -17.07
N THR A 52 -11.65 -13.83 -18.03
CA THR A 52 -10.48 -12.99 -17.79
C THR A 52 -10.82 -11.70 -17.01
N ARG A 53 -12.04 -11.18 -17.17
CA ARG A 53 -12.48 -9.96 -16.51
C ARG A 53 -12.74 -10.19 -15.01
N LEU A 54 -13.44 -11.27 -14.66
CA LEU A 54 -13.62 -11.70 -13.27
C LEU A 54 -12.26 -12.01 -12.61
N TYR A 55 -11.42 -12.76 -13.31
CA TYR A 55 -10.09 -13.14 -12.86
C TYR A 55 -9.24 -11.91 -12.52
N ASN A 56 -9.11 -10.97 -13.46
CA ASN A 56 -8.30 -9.76 -13.24
C ASN A 56 -8.89 -8.87 -12.14
N TYR A 57 -10.22 -8.77 -12.05
CA TYR A 57 -10.87 -8.01 -10.98
C TYR A 57 -10.53 -8.56 -9.59
N ALA A 58 -10.64 -9.86 -9.41
CA ALA A 58 -10.34 -10.50 -8.13
C ALA A 58 -8.84 -10.46 -7.79
N LEU A 59 -7.95 -10.60 -8.77
CA LEU A 59 -6.51 -10.41 -8.55
C LEU A 59 -6.19 -8.98 -8.12
N LYS A 60 -6.75 -7.98 -8.80
CA LYS A 60 -6.57 -6.57 -8.44
C LYS A 60 -7.10 -6.29 -7.02
N ALA A 61 -8.24 -6.84 -6.65
CA ALA A 61 -8.80 -6.71 -5.30
C ALA A 61 -7.83 -7.16 -4.19
N HIS A 62 -6.91 -8.07 -4.51
CA HIS A 62 -5.91 -8.60 -3.59
C HIS A 62 -4.50 -8.06 -3.86
N GLY A 63 -4.33 -7.12 -4.79
CA GLY A 63 -3.03 -6.55 -5.17
C GLY A 63 -2.12 -7.57 -5.88
N LEU A 64 -2.70 -8.50 -6.63
CA LEU A 64 -2.02 -9.57 -7.36
C LEU A 64 -2.14 -9.41 -8.88
N GLU A 65 -2.45 -8.23 -9.37
CA GLU A 65 -2.63 -7.98 -10.81
C GLU A 65 -1.37 -8.27 -11.65
N ASP A 66 -0.20 -8.08 -11.08
CA ASP A 66 1.10 -8.42 -11.65
C ASP A 66 1.28 -9.93 -11.85
N MET A 67 0.50 -10.74 -11.16
CA MET A 67 0.52 -12.21 -11.25
C MET A 67 -0.52 -12.78 -12.22
N ALA A 68 -1.26 -11.95 -12.95
CA ALA A 68 -2.33 -12.40 -13.85
C ALA A 68 -1.84 -13.35 -14.96
N TYR A 69 -0.59 -13.24 -15.37
CA TYR A 69 0.04 -14.14 -16.35
C TYR A 69 0.34 -15.53 -15.79
N ALA A 70 0.52 -15.65 -14.47
CA ALA A 70 0.93 -16.89 -13.79
C ALA A 70 -0.25 -17.81 -13.49
N LYS A 71 -1.09 -18.10 -14.51
CA LYS A 71 -2.36 -18.84 -14.35
C LYS A 71 -2.22 -20.19 -13.65
N ALA A 72 -1.16 -20.94 -13.93
CA ALA A 72 -0.94 -22.26 -13.29
C ALA A 72 -0.64 -22.11 -11.78
N PHE A 73 0.10 -21.08 -11.41
CA PHE A 73 0.39 -20.75 -10.01
C PHE A 73 -0.88 -20.34 -9.26
N ILE A 74 -1.66 -19.41 -9.82
CA ILE A 74 -2.92 -18.96 -9.23
C ILE A 74 -3.92 -20.11 -9.13
N ARG A 75 -4.00 -20.98 -10.14
CA ARG A 75 -4.82 -22.21 -10.09
C ARG A 75 -4.44 -23.08 -8.89
N LYS A 76 -3.14 -23.30 -8.67
CA LYS A 76 -2.65 -24.10 -7.54
C LYS A 76 -3.06 -23.47 -6.19
N VAL A 77 -2.93 -22.15 -6.05
CA VAL A 77 -3.38 -21.40 -4.86
C VAL A 77 -4.87 -21.66 -4.60
N LEU A 78 -5.73 -21.56 -5.61
CA LEU A 78 -7.17 -21.78 -5.47
C LEU A 78 -7.55 -23.23 -5.22
N THR A 79 -6.81 -24.19 -5.83
CA THR A 79 -7.10 -25.62 -5.71
C THR A 79 -6.74 -26.15 -4.32
N GLU A 80 -5.59 -25.75 -3.77
CA GLU A 80 -5.17 -26.16 -2.45
C GLU A 80 -5.82 -25.36 -1.32
N GLY A 81 -6.31 -24.13 -1.64
CA GLY A 81 -6.94 -23.25 -0.64
C GLY A 81 -5.96 -22.73 0.40
N ALA A 82 -6.49 -22.43 1.59
CA ALA A 82 -5.69 -21.88 2.71
C ALA A 82 -6.07 -22.48 4.09
N THR A 83 -6.94 -23.47 4.14
CA THR A 83 -7.40 -24.10 5.40
C THR A 83 -6.39 -25.11 5.91
N ASP A 84 -5.81 -25.92 5.03
CA ASP A 84 -4.73 -26.82 5.40
C ASP A 84 -3.44 -26.01 5.63
N LYS A 85 -2.79 -26.22 6.78
CA LYS A 85 -1.51 -25.56 7.11
C LYS A 85 -0.41 -25.85 6.08
N ASN A 86 -0.50 -27.01 5.40
CA ASN A 86 0.44 -27.42 4.36
C ASN A 86 0.03 -26.94 2.96
N ALA A 87 -1.10 -26.27 2.80
CA ALA A 87 -1.54 -25.72 1.52
C ALA A 87 -0.47 -24.79 0.93
N PHE A 88 -0.40 -24.76 -0.39
CA PHE A 88 0.62 -24.01 -1.12
C PHE A 88 0.63 -22.52 -0.73
N ALA A 89 -0.56 -21.90 -0.62
CA ALA A 89 -0.70 -20.50 -0.24
C ALA A 89 -0.08 -20.19 1.15
N ASN A 90 -0.19 -21.13 2.12
CA ASN A 90 0.33 -20.94 3.46
C ASN A 90 1.86 -21.14 3.57
N LYS A 91 2.50 -21.69 2.54
CA LYS A 91 3.97 -21.84 2.45
C LYS A 91 4.64 -20.63 1.80
N LEU A 92 3.86 -19.74 1.21
CA LEU A 92 4.38 -18.53 0.61
C LEU A 92 4.58 -17.46 1.68
N SER A 93 5.63 -16.67 1.57
CA SER A 93 5.89 -15.53 2.44
C SER A 93 4.85 -14.42 2.25
N ASP A 94 4.31 -14.29 1.04
CA ASP A 94 3.33 -13.27 0.68
C ASP A 94 1.90 -13.68 1.07
N SER A 95 1.37 -13.04 2.11
CA SER A 95 0.05 -13.30 2.67
C SER A 95 -1.11 -12.98 1.71
N ARG A 96 -0.88 -12.21 0.62
CA ARG A 96 -1.90 -11.88 -0.37
C ARG A 96 -2.50 -13.12 -1.02
N TYR A 97 -1.69 -14.16 -1.25
CA TYR A 97 -2.17 -15.43 -1.81
C TYR A 97 -3.09 -16.19 -0.85
N THR A 98 -2.77 -16.18 0.44
CA THR A 98 -3.62 -16.76 1.48
C THR A 98 -4.96 -16.01 1.57
N ASP A 99 -4.93 -14.67 1.54
CA ASP A 99 -6.14 -13.84 1.55
C ASP A 99 -7.00 -14.05 0.29
N PHE A 100 -6.36 -14.22 -0.86
CA PHE A 100 -7.03 -14.52 -2.13
C PHE A 100 -7.71 -15.89 -2.09
N ALA A 101 -6.99 -16.94 -1.65
CA ALA A 101 -7.53 -18.29 -1.51
C ALA A 101 -8.71 -18.35 -0.52
N LYS A 102 -8.66 -17.59 0.58
CA LYS A 102 -9.78 -17.48 1.55
C LYS A 102 -10.99 -16.75 1.00
N SER A 103 -10.79 -15.72 0.17
CA SER A 103 -11.89 -14.97 -0.43
C SER A 103 -12.65 -15.79 -1.47
N LEU A 104 -11.94 -16.60 -2.26
CA LEU A 104 -12.47 -17.49 -3.29
C LEU A 104 -12.23 -18.94 -2.88
N ASN A 105 -12.84 -19.37 -1.79
CA ASN A 105 -12.56 -20.64 -1.12
C ASN A 105 -13.14 -21.84 -1.89
N PHE A 106 -12.66 -22.08 -3.13
CA PHE A 106 -13.05 -23.22 -3.95
C PHE A 106 -12.64 -24.57 -3.32
N ALA A 107 -11.52 -24.60 -2.59
CA ALA A 107 -11.01 -25.83 -1.99
C ALA A 107 -12.02 -26.45 -1.00
N ASP A 108 -12.64 -25.63 -0.15
CA ASP A 108 -13.56 -26.13 0.88
C ASP A 108 -15.03 -26.06 0.45
N LEU A 109 -15.39 -25.06 -0.35
CA LEU A 109 -16.80 -24.77 -0.68
C LEU A 109 -17.20 -25.23 -2.08
N GLY A 110 -16.25 -25.62 -2.93
CA GLY A 110 -16.52 -26.06 -4.30
C GLY A 110 -17.37 -25.06 -5.08
N ALA A 111 -18.49 -25.52 -5.64
CA ALA A 111 -19.40 -24.67 -6.41
C ALA A 111 -20.13 -23.59 -5.61
N ALA A 112 -20.11 -23.64 -4.28
CA ALA A 112 -20.69 -22.63 -3.41
C ALA A 112 -19.71 -21.48 -3.07
N ALA A 113 -18.45 -21.58 -3.44
CA ALA A 113 -17.37 -20.64 -3.10
C ALA A 113 -17.71 -19.19 -3.51
N THR A 114 -18.37 -19.00 -4.63
CA THR A 114 -18.71 -17.70 -5.17
C THR A 114 -20.06 -17.15 -4.69
N SER A 115 -20.78 -17.90 -3.89
CA SER A 115 -22.07 -17.50 -3.33
C SER A 115 -21.96 -16.86 -1.94
N VAL A 116 -20.77 -16.87 -1.34
CA VAL A 116 -20.52 -16.29 -0.01
C VAL A 116 -20.12 -14.83 -0.09
N ASP A 117 -20.41 -14.07 0.96
CA ASP A 117 -20.08 -12.63 1.03
C ASP A 117 -18.59 -12.35 0.81
N ALA A 118 -17.71 -13.24 1.27
CA ALA A 118 -16.28 -13.10 1.09
C ALA A 118 -15.86 -12.99 -0.38
N ALA A 119 -16.52 -13.76 -1.25
CA ALA A 119 -16.27 -13.76 -2.69
C ALA A 119 -17.05 -12.66 -3.44
N GLN A 120 -18.14 -12.17 -2.89
CA GLN A 120 -19.00 -11.15 -3.49
C GLN A 120 -18.65 -9.74 -2.97
N SER A 121 -19.33 -9.27 -1.95
CA SER A 121 -19.16 -7.94 -1.36
C SER A 121 -17.75 -7.75 -0.79
N GLY A 122 -17.15 -8.80 -0.26
CA GLY A 122 -15.77 -8.78 0.28
C GLY A 122 -14.72 -8.45 -0.79
N VAL A 123 -14.80 -9.09 -1.95
CA VAL A 123 -13.89 -8.79 -3.08
C VAL A 123 -14.14 -7.39 -3.64
N ILE A 124 -15.39 -6.95 -3.74
CA ILE A 124 -15.75 -5.60 -4.21
C ILE A 124 -15.15 -4.53 -3.27
N THR A 125 -15.27 -4.73 -1.96
CA THR A 125 -14.68 -3.80 -0.97
C THR A 125 -13.17 -3.74 -1.10
N LYS A 126 -12.51 -4.88 -1.25
CA LYS A 126 -11.05 -4.95 -1.45
C LYS A 126 -10.63 -4.27 -2.75
N TYR A 127 -11.38 -4.49 -3.85
CA TYR A 127 -11.10 -3.86 -5.14
C TYR A 127 -11.15 -2.33 -5.05
N THR A 128 -12.20 -1.78 -4.45
CA THR A 128 -12.34 -0.34 -4.26
C THR A 128 -11.22 0.23 -3.39
N ARG A 129 -10.86 -0.47 -2.31
CA ARG A 129 -9.75 -0.07 -1.43
C ARG A 129 -8.40 -0.10 -2.15
N GLN A 130 -8.14 -1.16 -2.90
CA GLN A 130 -6.91 -1.30 -3.68
C GLN A 130 -6.80 -0.22 -4.75
N THR A 131 -7.92 0.10 -5.43
CA THR A 131 -7.94 1.18 -6.41
C THR A 131 -7.65 2.53 -5.76
N LEU A 132 -8.23 2.84 -4.60
CA LEU A 132 -7.92 4.05 -3.84
C LEU A 132 -6.41 4.14 -3.49
N GLU A 133 -5.84 3.03 -3.02
CA GLU A 133 -4.42 2.97 -2.67
C GLU A 133 -3.51 3.14 -3.89
N GLN A 134 -3.90 2.60 -5.06
CA GLN A 134 -3.17 2.78 -6.32
C GLN A 134 -3.21 4.23 -6.80
N GLU A 135 -4.40 4.84 -6.87
CA GLU A 135 -4.55 6.25 -7.25
C GLU A 135 -3.72 7.18 -6.36
N ALA A 136 -3.76 6.93 -5.04
CA ALA A 136 -2.92 7.68 -4.11
C ALA A 136 -1.43 7.47 -4.37
N GLY A 137 -1.04 6.29 -4.82
CA GLY A 137 0.33 5.91 -5.17
C GLY A 137 0.84 6.54 -6.45
N ASP A 138 -0.05 6.75 -7.43
CA ASP A 138 0.27 7.42 -8.70
C ASP A 138 0.71 8.88 -8.46
N ASP A 139 0.10 9.52 -7.45
CA ASP A 139 0.48 10.87 -7.02
C ASP A 139 1.68 10.86 -6.05
N ASN A 140 1.70 9.94 -5.09
CA ASN A 140 2.72 9.84 -4.04
C ASN A 140 2.79 8.43 -3.44
N THR A 141 3.87 7.71 -3.72
CA THR A 141 4.09 6.35 -3.21
C THR A 141 4.04 6.27 -1.68
N GLY A 142 4.51 7.31 -0.96
CA GLY A 142 4.44 7.35 0.50
C GLY A 142 3.01 7.36 1.03
N VAL A 143 2.08 8.01 0.32
CA VAL A 143 0.65 7.98 0.67
C VAL A 143 0.07 6.57 0.50
N ARG A 144 0.40 5.89 -0.59
CA ARG A 144 0.00 4.49 -0.82
C ARG A 144 0.50 3.58 0.30
N LEU A 145 1.77 3.69 0.64
CA LEU A 145 2.38 2.89 1.71
C LEU A 145 1.71 3.15 3.07
N ALA A 146 1.40 4.41 3.39
CA ALA A 146 0.70 4.77 4.64
C ALA A 146 -0.71 4.17 4.69
N LEU A 147 -1.50 4.29 3.61
CA LEU A 147 -2.85 3.74 3.52
C LEU A 147 -2.85 2.20 3.58
N TYR A 148 -1.87 1.58 2.94
CA TYR A 148 -1.68 0.13 2.98
C TYR A 148 -1.35 -0.34 4.40
N PHE A 149 -0.38 0.32 5.05
CA PHE A 149 0.01 0.01 6.42
C PHE A 149 -1.16 0.17 7.39
N GLU A 150 -1.91 1.26 7.32
CA GLU A 150 -3.09 1.51 8.16
C GLU A 150 -4.09 0.35 8.07
N ARG A 151 -4.34 -0.15 6.87
CA ARG A 151 -5.23 -1.29 6.63
C ARG A 151 -4.69 -2.61 7.16
N LYS A 152 -3.38 -2.83 7.06
CA LYS A 152 -2.73 -4.09 7.47
C LYS A 152 -2.35 -4.14 8.95
N ALA A 153 -2.13 -3.00 9.59
CA ALA A 153 -1.69 -2.92 10.98
C ALA A 153 -2.46 -3.82 11.95
N PRO A 154 -3.81 -3.90 11.93
CA PRO A 154 -4.55 -4.78 12.83
C PRO A 154 -4.31 -6.28 12.59
N THR A 155 -3.73 -6.67 11.47
CA THR A 155 -3.46 -8.09 11.14
C THR A 155 -2.07 -8.56 11.58
N ILE A 156 -1.18 -7.63 11.92
CA ILE A 156 0.20 -7.89 12.33
C ILE A 156 0.21 -8.44 13.76
N LYS A 157 0.90 -9.55 13.99
CA LYS A 157 0.98 -10.23 15.29
C LYS A 157 2.40 -10.42 15.79
N SER A 158 3.40 -10.23 14.92
CA SER A 158 4.82 -10.43 15.24
C SER A 158 5.72 -9.55 14.39
N GLY A 159 6.98 -9.42 14.79
CA GLY A 159 8.00 -8.77 13.97
C GLY A 159 8.23 -9.47 12.62
N LEU A 160 8.02 -10.79 12.58
CA LEU A 160 8.12 -11.55 11.33
C LEU A 160 7.01 -11.20 10.34
N ASP A 161 5.81 -10.85 10.79
CA ASP A 161 4.72 -10.41 9.91
C ASP A 161 5.06 -9.09 9.19
N PHE A 162 5.85 -8.21 9.83
CA PHE A 162 6.40 -7.03 9.16
C PHE A 162 7.36 -7.40 8.04
N LEU A 163 8.23 -8.39 8.29
CA LEU A 163 9.29 -8.78 7.36
C LEU A 163 8.76 -9.64 6.21
N ALA A 164 7.62 -10.30 6.42
CA ALA A 164 6.93 -11.06 5.38
C ALA A 164 6.26 -10.18 4.31
N ASP A 165 6.18 -8.85 4.55
CA ASP A 165 5.56 -7.89 3.65
C ASP A 165 6.52 -6.70 3.45
N ASP A 166 7.08 -6.59 2.25
CA ASP A 166 8.07 -5.56 1.91
C ASP A 166 7.57 -4.14 2.16
N ALA A 167 6.27 -3.87 1.92
CA ALA A 167 5.68 -2.56 2.14
C ALA A 167 5.60 -2.23 3.63
N LEU A 168 5.24 -3.19 4.48
CA LEU A 168 5.23 -3.01 5.93
C LEU A 168 6.64 -2.82 6.47
N ALA A 169 7.59 -3.63 6.00
CA ALA A 169 9.00 -3.51 6.36
C ALA A 169 9.58 -2.14 5.93
N GLN A 170 9.21 -1.65 4.74
CA GLN A 170 9.63 -0.33 4.24
C GLN A 170 9.07 0.79 5.11
N VAL A 171 7.78 0.75 5.48
CA VAL A 171 7.18 1.76 6.37
C VAL A 171 7.93 1.79 7.71
N PHE A 172 8.23 0.62 8.29
CA PHE A 172 8.99 0.55 9.53
C PHE A 172 10.39 1.15 9.39
N ARG A 173 11.16 0.72 8.40
CA ARG A 173 12.52 1.22 8.17
C ARG A 173 12.54 2.75 7.99
N THR A 174 11.63 3.26 7.18
CA THR A 174 11.51 4.70 6.94
C THR A 174 11.12 5.46 8.20
N ALA A 175 10.09 5.01 8.92
CA ALA A 175 9.62 5.67 10.14
C ALA A 175 10.70 5.78 11.22
N TYR A 176 11.57 4.78 11.32
CA TYR A 176 12.64 4.74 12.31
C TYR A 176 14.02 5.13 11.75
N ASN A 177 14.04 5.60 10.49
CA ASN A 177 15.27 6.03 9.81
C ASN A 177 16.38 4.98 9.86
N LEU A 178 15.99 3.72 9.65
CA LEU A 178 16.95 2.61 9.62
C LEU A 178 17.67 2.60 8.26
N PRO A 179 18.97 2.30 8.23
CA PRO A 179 19.73 2.24 6.99
C PRO A 179 19.29 1.04 6.13
N ASP A 180 19.55 1.12 4.82
CA ASP A 180 19.17 0.07 3.87
C ASP A 180 19.84 -1.28 4.18
N GLU A 181 21.05 -1.26 4.75
CA GLU A 181 21.78 -2.44 5.20
C GLU A 181 21.00 -3.26 6.24
N PHE A 182 20.06 -2.62 6.96
CA PHE A 182 19.20 -3.32 7.91
C PHE A 182 18.35 -4.37 7.20
N ALA A 183 17.90 -4.14 5.96
CA ALA A 183 17.14 -5.10 5.18
C ALA A 183 17.94 -6.37 4.82
N GLY A 184 19.26 -6.28 4.79
CA GLY A 184 20.17 -7.43 4.56
C GLY A 184 20.61 -8.16 5.82
N ALA A 185 20.19 -7.69 7.01
CA ALA A 185 20.55 -8.33 8.28
C ALA A 185 19.79 -9.66 8.48
N ASP A 186 20.26 -10.43 9.47
CA ASP A 186 19.57 -11.65 9.89
C ASP A 186 18.10 -11.38 10.26
N VAL A 187 17.19 -12.20 9.73
CA VAL A 187 15.73 -12.02 9.85
C VAL A 187 15.26 -12.04 11.32
N GLU A 188 15.85 -12.90 12.14
CA GLU A 188 15.50 -12.99 13.57
C GLU A 188 15.92 -11.73 14.32
N LYS A 189 17.08 -11.17 13.97
CA LYS A 189 17.56 -9.90 14.55
C LYS A 189 16.71 -8.72 14.11
N GLN A 190 16.30 -8.71 12.85
CA GLN A 190 15.36 -7.70 12.35
C GLN A 190 14.02 -7.77 13.10
N ALA A 191 13.42 -8.98 13.23
CA ALA A 191 12.17 -9.19 13.95
C ALA A 191 12.28 -8.77 15.42
N ALA A 192 13.35 -9.16 16.11
CA ALA A 192 13.59 -8.77 17.48
C ALA A 192 13.73 -7.25 17.68
N LEU A 193 14.38 -6.54 16.72
CA LEU A 193 14.46 -5.08 16.77
C LEU A 193 13.07 -4.43 16.56
N ILE A 194 12.26 -4.95 15.65
CA ILE A 194 10.90 -4.48 15.41
C ILE A 194 10.09 -4.60 16.72
N GLU A 195 10.06 -5.78 17.33
CA GLU A 195 9.31 -6.06 18.56
C GLU A 195 9.80 -5.27 19.78
N LYS A 196 11.09 -4.92 19.81
CA LYS A 196 11.65 -4.02 20.82
C LYS A 196 11.22 -2.57 20.61
N THR A 197 11.00 -2.18 19.36
CA THR A 197 10.73 -0.79 18.96
C THR A 197 9.23 -0.47 18.98
N ILE A 198 8.39 -1.44 18.60
CA ILE A 198 6.93 -1.31 18.54
C ILE A 198 6.31 -2.46 19.35
N ASP A 199 5.45 -2.13 20.31
CA ASP A 199 4.57 -3.15 20.88
C ASP A 199 3.52 -3.50 19.81
N VAL A 200 3.49 -4.76 19.39
CA VAL A 200 2.54 -5.26 18.38
C VAL A 200 1.08 -4.98 18.77
N LYS A 201 0.77 -4.91 20.05
CA LYS A 201 -0.56 -4.54 20.55
C LYS A 201 -0.95 -3.11 20.20
N ASP A 202 0.04 -2.23 20.05
CA ASP A 202 -0.18 -0.84 19.67
C ASP A 202 -0.70 -0.69 18.25
N LEU A 203 -0.49 -1.71 17.41
CA LEU A 203 -1.01 -1.76 16.04
C LEU A 203 -2.52 -2.03 15.96
N GLN A 204 -3.14 -2.40 17.09
CA GLN A 204 -4.60 -2.50 17.24
C GLN A 204 -5.25 -1.15 17.61
N ASP A 205 -4.42 -0.16 17.99
CA ASP A 205 -4.87 1.16 18.40
C ASP A 205 -4.71 2.16 17.23
N PRO A 206 -5.82 2.66 16.67
CA PRO A 206 -5.77 3.61 15.54
C PRO A 206 -4.99 4.89 15.82
N GLU A 207 -4.98 5.38 17.08
CA GLU A 207 -4.23 6.59 17.44
C GLU A 207 -2.71 6.34 17.40
N LYS A 208 -2.28 5.17 17.88
CA LYS A 208 -0.85 4.79 17.88
C LYS A 208 -0.37 4.52 16.45
N VAL A 209 -1.19 3.84 15.65
CA VAL A 209 -0.93 3.66 14.22
C VAL A 209 -0.85 5.02 13.52
N GLY A 210 -1.76 5.94 13.83
CA GLY A 210 -1.75 7.30 13.29
C GLY A 210 -0.45 8.05 13.59
N LYS A 211 0.08 7.96 14.83
CA LYS A 211 1.37 8.57 15.22
C LYS A 211 2.56 7.94 14.48
N LEU A 212 2.54 6.62 14.29
CA LEU A 212 3.57 5.93 13.51
C LEU A 212 3.55 6.41 12.05
N LEU A 213 2.37 6.54 11.46
CA LEU A 213 2.21 6.98 10.07
C LEU A 213 2.50 8.47 9.88
N GLU A 214 2.22 9.32 10.86
CA GLU A 214 2.70 10.70 10.88
C GLU A 214 4.22 10.75 10.79
N ARG A 215 4.90 10.01 11.65
CA ARG A 215 6.37 9.91 11.64
C ARG A 215 6.87 9.35 10.31
N PHE A 216 6.25 8.28 9.80
CA PHE A 216 6.61 7.69 8.52
C PHE A 216 6.51 8.70 7.38
N THR A 217 5.38 9.41 7.27
CA THR A 217 5.14 10.34 6.16
C THR A 217 6.08 11.53 6.17
N ILE A 218 6.46 12.03 7.36
CA ILE A 218 7.47 13.08 7.51
C ILE A 218 8.84 12.57 7.05
N MET A 219 9.25 11.39 7.53
CA MET A 219 10.54 10.79 7.14
C MET A 219 10.58 10.45 5.66
N TRP A 220 9.47 9.95 5.10
CA TRP A 220 9.34 9.70 3.67
C TRP A 220 9.57 10.97 2.83
N GLU A 221 8.93 12.07 3.19
CA GLU A 221 9.10 13.36 2.51
C GLU A 221 10.56 13.85 2.56
N MET A 222 11.24 13.67 3.70
CA MET A 222 12.65 14.03 3.84
C MET A 222 13.57 13.17 2.96
N GLN A 223 13.28 11.87 2.80
CA GLN A 223 14.07 10.94 2.00
C GLN A 223 13.72 11.00 0.51
N ASN A 224 12.51 11.45 0.17
CA ASN A 224 11.99 11.55 -1.20
C ASN A 224 11.50 12.97 -1.49
N PRO A 225 12.40 13.97 -1.48
CA PRO A 225 11.99 15.34 -1.74
C PRO A 225 11.38 15.42 -3.15
N SER A 226 10.17 15.96 -3.25
CA SER A 226 9.58 16.25 -4.55
C SER A 226 10.48 17.25 -5.27
N THR A 227 10.98 16.88 -6.44
CA THR A 227 11.91 17.68 -7.27
C THR A 227 11.39 19.05 -7.67
N THR A 228 10.20 19.43 -7.23
CA THR A 228 9.57 20.74 -7.46
C THR A 228 9.94 21.80 -6.41
N TYR A 229 10.61 21.42 -5.34
CA TYR A 229 11.10 22.40 -4.37
C TYR A 229 12.63 22.33 -4.30
N ASP A 230 13.27 22.96 -5.29
CA ASP A 230 14.66 23.37 -5.15
C ASP A 230 14.67 24.72 -4.42
N PRO A 231 15.01 24.79 -3.13
CA PRO A 231 15.15 26.07 -2.44
C PRO A 231 16.18 26.97 -3.10
N LEU A 232 17.09 26.40 -3.89
CA LEU A 232 18.10 27.10 -4.68
C LEU A 232 17.57 27.53 -6.04
N ALA A 233 16.46 26.98 -6.56
CA ALA A 233 15.83 27.46 -7.79
C ALA A 233 15.27 28.87 -7.62
N VAL A 234 14.94 29.29 -6.39
CA VAL A 234 14.57 30.69 -6.07
C VAL A 234 15.78 31.61 -6.25
N PHE A 235 16.99 31.09 -6.11
CA PHE A 235 18.24 31.83 -6.29
C PHE A 235 18.90 31.62 -7.66
N GLY A 236 18.44 30.62 -8.45
CA GLY A 236 19.05 30.20 -9.72
C GLY A 236 18.28 30.57 -10.98
N SER A 237 17.03 31.01 -10.91
CA SER A 237 16.27 31.42 -12.10
C SER A 237 16.59 32.83 -12.48
N SER A 238 17.31 32.99 -13.58
CA SER A 238 17.68 34.29 -14.21
C SER A 238 16.50 35.02 -14.89
N SER A 239 15.31 34.94 -14.32
CA SER A 239 14.14 35.70 -14.80
C SER A 239 13.50 36.49 -13.66
N GLY A 240 14.04 37.70 -13.44
CA GLY A 240 13.27 38.88 -13.13
C GLY A 240 12.99 39.24 -11.67
N TYR A 241 13.16 38.34 -10.65
CA TYR A 241 12.87 38.66 -9.24
C TYR A 241 13.86 38.06 -8.22
N GLY A 242 14.99 37.57 -8.64
CA GLY A 242 16.04 37.07 -7.75
C GLY A 242 17.06 38.18 -7.45
N ILE A 243 17.64 38.14 -6.24
CA ILE A 243 18.79 38.99 -5.89
C ILE A 243 19.94 38.60 -6.83
N SER A 244 20.40 39.51 -7.65
CA SER A 244 21.50 39.26 -8.60
C SER A 244 22.78 38.88 -7.86
N ALA A 245 23.62 38.02 -8.47
CA ALA A 245 24.93 37.65 -7.91
C ALA A 245 25.78 38.92 -7.66
N ASP A 246 25.62 39.98 -8.47
CA ASP A 246 26.30 41.26 -8.30
C ASP A 246 25.83 41.98 -7.03
N LEU A 247 24.57 41.87 -6.67
CA LEU A 247 24.05 42.44 -5.42
C LEU A 247 24.59 41.70 -4.18
N LEU A 248 24.72 40.37 -4.24
CA LEU A 248 25.34 39.56 -3.18
C LEU A 248 26.82 39.87 -3.02
N ILE A 249 27.53 40.08 -4.13
CA ILE A 249 28.96 40.49 -4.11
C ILE A 249 29.09 41.90 -3.54
N SER A 250 28.21 42.82 -3.90
CA SER A 250 28.25 44.20 -3.39
C SER A 250 27.89 44.29 -1.89
N ILE A 251 26.95 43.45 -1.41
CA ILE A 251 26.64 43.32 0.03
C ILE A 251 27.84 42.77 0.80
N ASN A 252 28.54 41.75 0.24
CA ASN A 252 29.71 41.18 0.86
C ASN A 252 30.95 42.10 0.82
N SER A 253 30.97 43.04 -0.11
CA SER A 253 32.05 44.04 -0.21
C SER A 253 31.80 45.32 0.63
N LEU A 254 30.57 45.49 1.16
CA LEU A 254 30.30 46.56 2.15
C LEU A 254 31.03 46.24 3.44
N LYS A 255 32.25 46.76 3.57
CA LYS A 255 32.95 46.88 4.86
C LYS A 255 32.08 47.74 5.77
N LEU A 256 31.44 47.10 6.74
CA LEU A 256 30.91 47.80 7.91
C LEU A 256 32.05 48.59 8.54
N GLY A 257 32.08 49.87 8.29
CA GLY A 257 33.04 50.78 8.87
C GLY A 257 32.86 50.81 10.37
N GLY A 258 33.82 50.23 11.06
CA GLY A 258 34.07 50.45 12.47
C GLY A 258 35.43 51.12 12.61
N LYS A 259 35.45 52.37 13.10
CA LYS A 259 36.64 52.96 13.64
C LYS A 259 37.14 52.18 14.84
#